data_8d97fc25d279199a8a3536c4a8161ada
#
_entry.id   8d97fc25d279199a8a3536c4a8161ada
#
_cell.length_a   1.000
_cell.length_b   1.000
_cell.length_c   1.000
_cell.angle_alpha   90.00
_cell.angle_beta   90.00
_cell.angle_gamma   90.00
#
_symmetry.space_group_name_H-M   'P 1'
#
loop_
_entity.id
_entity.type
_entity.pdbx_description
1 polymer ?
#
loop_
_entity_poly.entity_id
_entity_poly.type
_entity_poly.pdbx_seq_one_letter_code
_entity_poly.pdbx_strand_id
1 'polypeptide(L)'
;MSEGLRLVVYDRTQRFRAPRALGYSWQYGTHLYRALGRVDRAYGARDFGGALRFLATHAPEQPIRELQFWGHGKWGKIFVDRDALDRSVLAPSHRYYDLFRSFQQRLTPDALLWFRTCETLGARSGQDFARALADATGARVAGHTYVIGFFQSGLHCLRPGENPSWSATEGLSRGTAEAPERAHWSTADSPNTITCLDGRIPDGF
;
A
#
# COMPACT_ATOMS: atom_id res chain seq x y z
N MET A 1 -7.26 21.72 4.78
CA MET A 1 -7.18 20.23 4.76
C MET A 1 -8.27 19.76 3.83
N SER A 2 -7.94 19.01 2.77
CA SER A 2 -8.95 18.52 1.83
C SER A 2 -9.94 17.62 2.58
N GLU A 3 -11.22 17.91 2.46
CA GLU A 3 -12.29 17.03 2.92
C GLU A 3 -12.25 15.75 2.09
N GLY A 4 -12.29 14.59 2.74
CA GLY A 4 -12.29 13.29 2.07
C GLY A 4 -12.05 12.14 3.04
N LEU A 5 -12.43 10.94 2.62
CA LEU A 5 -12.32 9.72 3.41
C LEU A 5 -10.88 9.22 3.52
N ARG A 6 -10.54 8.72 4.71
CA ARG A 6 -9.35 7.89 4.97
C ARG A 6 -9.81 6.45 5.11
N LEU A 7 -9.37 5.61 4.20
CA LEU A 7 -9.81 4.22 4.11
C LEU A 7 -8.64 3.27 4.38
N VAL A 8 -8.97 2.11 4.98
CA VAL A 8 -8.06 0.96 5.03
C VAL A 8 -8.70 -0.21 4.29
N VAL A 9 -7.96 -0.82 3.39
CA VAL A 9 -8.26 -2.16 2.87
C VAL A 9 -7.22 -3.12 3.42
N TYR A 10 -7.64 -4.26 3.98
CA TYR A 10 -6.72 -5.26 4.50
C TYR A 10 -7.07 -6.67 4.00
N ASP A 11 -6.05 -7.52 3.88
CA ASP A 11 -6.23 -8.94 3.54
C ASP A 11 -6.86 -9.68 4.73
N ARG A 12 -8.11 -10.11 4.59
CA ARG A 12 -8.83 -10.89 5.61
C ARG A 12 -8.63 -12.40 5.48
N THR A 13 -7.97 -12.88 4.44
CA THR A 13 -7.86 -14.32 4.14
C THR A 13 -6.85 -15.01 5.04
N GLN A 14 -5.90 -14.27 5.61
CA GLN A 14 -4.83 -14.79 6.46
C GLN A 14 -5.28 -15.21 7.87
N ARG A 15 -6.60 -15.22 8.16
CA ARG A 15 -7.15 -15.56 9.48
C ARG A 15 -6.93 -17.01 9.88
N PHE A 16 -6.85 -17.92 8.91
CA PHE A 16 -6.93 -19.36 9.15
C PHE A 16 -5.62 -20.12 8.96
N ARG A 17 -4.52 -19.44 8.63
CA ARG A 17 -3.22 -20.08 8.47
C ARG A 17 -2.35 -19.83 9.70
N ALA A 18 -2.41 -20.76 10.67
CA ALA A 18 -1.50 -20.76 11.82
C ALA A 18 -0.03 -20.90 11.35
N PRO A 19 0.94 -20.26 12.01
CA PRO A 19 0.89 -19.45 13.24
C PRO A 19 0.56 -17.96 13.00
N ARG A 20 -0.05 -17.63 11.87
CA ARG A 20 -0.05 -16.30 11.28
C ARG A 20 -1.43 -15.66 11.38
N ALA A 21 -1.76 -15.18 12.55
CA ALA A 21 -2.98 -14.40 12.78
C ALA A 21 -2.87 -12.95 12.22
N LEU A 22 -2.13 -12.74 11.09
CA LEU A 22 -1.93 -11.39 10.52
C LEU A 22 -3.27 -10.73 10.17
N GLY A 23 -4.20 -11.47 9.60
CA GLY A 23 -5.53 -10.93 9.30
C GLY A 23 -6.29 -10.46 10.54
N TYR A 24 -6.09 -11.11 11.69
CA TYR A 24 -6.62 -10.62 12.97
C TYR A 24 -5.87 -9.37 13.44
N SER A 25 -4.55 -9.35 13.34
CA SER A 25 -3.74 -8.18 13.70
C SER A 25 -4.14 -6.96 12.87
N TRP A 26 -4.34 -7.13 11.57
CA TRP A 26 -4.84 -6.06 10.71
C TRP A 26 -6.25 -5.64 11.09
N GLN A 27 -7.16 -6.57 11.36
CA GLN A 27 -8.51 -6.26 11.80
C GLN A 27 -8.51 -5.47 13.13
N TYR A 28 -7.77 -5.93 14.14
CA TYR A 28 -7.66 -5.20 15.41
C TYR A 28 -6.99 -3.85 15.24
N GLY A 29 -5.93 -3.78 14.41
CA GLY A 29 -5.29 -2.52 14.03
C GLY A 29 -6.28 -1.52 13.43
N THR A 30 -7.19 -1.97 12.53
CA THR A 30 -8.21 -1.07 11.97
C THR A 30 -9.21 -0.57 13.01
N HIS A 31 -9.59 -1.38 14.00
CA HIS A 31 -10.43 -0.92 15.10
C HIS A 31 -9.73 0.13 15.94
N LEU A 32 -8.44 -0.09 16.27
CA LEU A 32 -7.63 0.89 16.99
C LEU A 32 -7.50 2.20 16.21
N TYR A 33 -7.19 2.14 14.90
CA TYR A 33 -7.04 3.32 14.06
C TYR A 33 -8.36 4.11 13.95
N ARG A 34 -9.49 3.43 13.87
CA ARG A 34 -10.81 4.08 13.91
C ARG A 34 -11.08 4.75 15.25
N ALA A 35 -10.81 4.07 16.36
CA ALA A 35 -10.99 4.63 17.71
C ALA A 35 -10.11 5.88 17.94
N LEU A 36 -8.91 5.90 17.35
CA LEU A 36 -7.98 7.04 17.38
C LEU A 36 -8.32 8.14 16.33
N GLY A 37 -9.40 7.99 15.59
CA GLY A 37 -9.79 8.94 14.55
C GLY A 37 -8.79 9.04 13.39
N ARG A 38 -7.97 8.00 13.13
CA ARG A 38 -6.96 7.97 12.08
C ARG A 38 -7.50 7.46 10.75
N VAL A 39 -8.59 6.69 10.78
CA VAL A 39 -9.24 6.06 9.63
C VAL A 39 -10.74 6.15 9.80
N ASP A 40 -11.45 6.48 8.74
CA ASP A 40 -12.90 6.64 8.76
C ASP A 40 -13.61 5.30 8.55
N ARG A 41 -13.12 4.47 7.61
CA ARG A 41 -13.67 3.14 7.31
C ARG A 41 -12.56 2.14 6.99
N ALA A 42 -12.87 0.86 7.23
CA ALA A 42 -11.99 -0.26 6.89
C ALA A 42 -12.77 -1.39 6.22
N TYR A 43 -12.13 -2.06 5.26
CA TYR A 43 -12.69 -3.21 4.54
C TYR A 43 -11.72 -4.38 4.52
N GLY A 44 -12.17 -5.53 4.99
CA GLY A 44 -11.42 -6.79 4.91
C GLY A 44 -11.70 -7.49 3.58
N ALA A 45 -10.76 -7.42 2.67
CA ALA A 45 -10.85 -7.99 1.33
C ALA A 45 -10.59 -9.50 1.30
N ARG A 46 -11.21 -10.20 0.36
CA ARG A 46 -10.92 -11.60 0.01
C ARG A 46 -10.21 -11.73 -1.33
N ASP A 47 -10.33 -10.69 -2.17
CA ASP A 47 -9.72 -10.54 -3.49
C ASP A 47 -9.68 -9.04 -3.84
N PHE A 48 -8.94 -8.67 -4.89
CA PHE A 48 -8.90 -7.29 -5.35
C PHE A 48 -10.19 -6.82 -6.03
N GLY A 49 -10.97 -7.70 -6.59
CA GLY A 49 -12.28 -7.35 -7.16
C GLY A 49 -13.22 -6.78 -6.09
N GLY A 50 -13.30 -7.45 -4.93
CA GLY A 50 -14.06 -6.97 -3.78
C GLY A 50 -13.50 -5.68 -3.18
N ALA A 51 -12.16 -5.59 -3.06
CA ALA A 51 -11.48 -4.39 -2.58
C ALA A 51 -11.78 -3.16 -3.45
N LEU A 52 -11.56 -3.27 -4.75
CA LEU A 52 -11.76 -2.18 -5.70
C LEU A 52 -13.24 -1.79 -5.83
N ARG A 53 -14.16 -2.79 -5.78
CA ARG A 53 -15.60 -2.49 -5.76
C ARG A 53 -15.97 -1.70 -4.51
N PHE A 54 -15.49 -2.09 -3.33
CA PHE A 54 -15.69 -1.30 -2.12
C PHE A 54 -15.18 0.13 -2.29
N LEU A 55 -13.95 0.29 -2.78
CA LEU A 55 -13.35 1.61 -3.01
C LEU A 55 -14.13 2.46 -4.03
N ALA A 56 -14.71 1.83 -5.05
CA ALA A 56 -15.47 2.51 -6.08
C ALA A 56 -16.88 2.92 -5.62
N THR A 57 -17.54 2.13 -4.75
CA THR A 57 -18.97 2.27 -4.48
C THR A 57 -19.36 2.64 -3.05
N HIS A 58 -18.42 2.53 -2.08
CA HIS A 58 -18.74 2.88 -0.69
C HIS A 58 -18.71 4.40 -0.49
N ALA A 59 -19.83 4.97 -0.03
CA ALA A 59 -20.02 6.42 0.13
C ALA A 59 -19.57 7.20 -1.14
N PRO A 60 -20.22 6.97 -2.30
CA PRO A 60 -19.73 7.43 -3.60
C PRO A 60 -19.67 8.96 -3.72
N GLU A 61 -20.44 9.67 -2.91
CA GLU A 61 -20.48 11.14 -2.85
C GLU A 61 -19.27 11.75 -2.12
N GLN A 62 -18.50 10.94 -1.38
CA GLN A 62 -17.35 11.42 -0.63
C GLN A 62 -16.06 11.05 -1.35
N PRO A 63 -15.15 12.00 -1.66
CA PRO A 63 -13.88 11.69 -2.26
C PRO A 63 -12.97 10.96 -1.28
N ILE A 64 -11.94 10.28 -1.79
CA ILE A 64 -10.95 9.54 -1.00
C ILE A 64 -9.66 10.36 -0.98
N ARG A 65 -9.23 10.77 0.22
CA ARG A 65 -7.96 11.49 0.43
C ARG A 65 -6.81 10.58 0.86
N GLU A 66 -7.14 9.41 1.40
CA GLU A 66 -6.12 8.45 1.82
C GLU A 66 -6.66 7.03 1.72
N LEU A 67 -5.88 6.16 1.11
CA LEU A 67 -6.06 4.71 1.13
C LEU A 67 -4.81 4.08 1.72
N GLN A 68 -4.95 3.35 2.82
CA GLN A 68 -3.93 2.43 3.29
C GLN A 68 -4.29 1.00 2.87
N PHE A 69 -3.34 0.28 2.29
CA PHE A 69 -3.47 -1.15 2.03
C PHE A 69 -2.57 -1.94 3.01
N TRP A 70 -3.19 -2.84 3.79
CA TRP A 70 -2.51 -3.69 4.77
C TRP A 70 -2.61 -5.15 4.34
N GLY A 71 -1.51 -5.72 3.93
CA GLY A 71 -1.48 -7.05 3.37
C GLY A 71 -0.06 -7.51 3.08
N HIS A 72 0.07 -8.50 2.22
CA HIS A 72 1.36 -8.91 1.72
C HIS A 72 1.79 -8.06 0.52
N GLY A 73 3.09 -7.90 0.37
CA GLY A 73 3.67 -7.22 -0.78
C GLY A 73 4.99 -7.85 -1.19
N LYS A 74 5.42 -7.59 -2.41
CA LYS A 74 6.71 -8.01 -2.95
C LYS A 74 7.04 -7.26 -4.23
N TRP A 75 8.06 -6.41 -4.20
CA TRP A 75 8.69 -5.78 -5.36
C TRP A 75 7.72 -5.40 -6.51
N GLY A 76 6.93 -4.38 -6.27
CA GLY A 76 5.97 -3.87 -7.24
C GLY A 76 4.64 -4.63 -7.33
N LYS A 77 4.38 -5.51 -6.36
CA LYS A 77 3.13 -6.24 -6.24
C LYS A 77 2.58 -6.20 -4.82
N ILE A 78 1.26 -6.17 -4.72
CA ILE A 78 0.53 -6.39 -3.47
C ILE A 78 -0.41 -7.58 -3.62
N PHE A 79 -0.75 -8.23 -2.51
CA PHE A 79 -1.50 -9.49 -2.53
C PHE A 79 -2.67 -9.47 -1.56
N VAL A 80 -3.80 -10.04 -2.01
CA VAL A 80 -4.90 -10.49 -1.18
C VAL A 80 -5.04 -11.99 -1.44
N ASP A 81 -4.62 -12.83 -0.51
CA ASP A 81 -4.42 -14.27 -0.68
C ASP A 81 -3.47 -14.57 -1.87
N ARG A 82 -4.00 -15.19 -2.92
CA ARG A 82 -3.27 -15.50 -4.17
C ARG A 82 -3.53 -14.49 -5.28
N ASP A 83 -4.45 -13.58 -5.06
CA ASP A 83 -4.76 -12.52 -6.01
C ASP A 83 -3.70 -11.42 -5.91
N ALA A 84 -3.07 -11.10 -7.02
CA ALA A 84 -2.00 -10.10 -7.10
C ALA A 84 -2.47 -8.87 -7.87
N LEU A 85 -2.02 -7.71 -7.43
CA LEU A 85 -2.19 -6.45 -8.14
C LEU A 85 -0.85 -5.77 -8.29
N ASP A 86 -0.50 -5.43 -9.51
CA ASP A 86 0.71 -4.71 -9.90
C ASP A 86 0.37 -3.60 -10.91
N ARG A 87 1.38 -2.97 -11.50
CA ARG A 87 1.19 -1.89 -12.48
C ARG A 87 0.34 -2.29 -13.71
N SER A 88 0.17 -3.57 -14.00
CA SER A 88 -0.66 -4.03 -15.12
C SER A 88 -2.15 -3.68 -14.95
N VAL A 89 -2.60 -3.36 -13.73
CA VAL A 89 -3.97 -2.87 -13.47
C VAL A 89 -4.30 -1.59 -14.25
N LEU A 90 -3.28 -0.85 -14.67
CA LEU A 90 -3.41 0.37 -15.48
C LEU A 90 -3.68 0.09 -16.96
N ALA A 91 -3.53 -1.15 -17.42
CA ALA A 91 -3.78 -1.54 -18.81
C ALA A 91 -5.27 -1.84 -19.02
N PRO A 92 -5.89 -1.34 -20.12
CA PRO A 92 -7.32 -1.60 -20.41
C PRO A 92 -7.69 -3.07 -20.51
N SER A 93 -6.72 -3.95 -20.83
CA SER A 93 -6.93 -5.41 -20.90
C SER A 93 -6.94 -6.10 -19.54
N HIS A 94 -6.59 -5.40 -18.44
CA HIS A 94 -6.54 -6.01 -17.12
C HIS A 94 -7.96 -6.20 -16.56
N ARG A 95 -8.22 -7.38 -15.95
CA ARG A 95 -9.55 -7.76 -15.41
C ARG A 95 -10.14 -6.77 -14.39
N TYR A 96 -9.32 -5.95 -13.75
CA TYR A 96 -9.74 -4.98 -12.75
C TYR A 96 -9.65 -3.53 -13.24
N TYR A 97 -9.34 -3.30 -14.52
CA TYR A 97 -9.13 -1.96 -15.05
C TYR A 97 -10.31 -1.01 -14.78
N ASP A 98 -11.54 -1.41 -15.10
CA ASP A 98 -12.72 -0.56 -14.94
C ASP A 98 -13.01 -0.24 -13.48
N LEU A 99 -12.84 -1.23 -12.58
CA LEU A 99 -13.00 -1.01 -11.13
C LEU A 99 -11.89 -0.08 -10.59
N PHE A 100 -10.66 -0.26 -11.07
CA PHE A 100 -9.55 0.62 -10.71
C PHE A 100 -9.79 2.05 -11.19
N ARG A 101 -10.25 2.24 -12.41
CA ARG A 101 -10.62 3.55 -12.96
C ARG A 101 -11.75 4.22 -12.16
N SER A 102 -12.77 3.47 -11.79
CA SER A 102 -13.86 3.96 -10.95
C SER A 102 -13.37 4.40 -9.56
N PHE A 103 -12.45 3.64 -8.95
CA PHE A 103 -11.78 4.03 -7.71
C PHE A 103 -10.93 5.29 -7.90
N GLN A 104 -10.12 5.34 -8.96
CA GLN A 104 -9.24 6.47 -9.27
C GLN A 104 -10.01 7.79 -9.36
N GLN A 105 -11.19 7.80 -9.99
CA GLN A 105 -12.03 9.00 -10.14
C GLN A 105 -12.52 9.58 -8.80
N ARG A 106 -12.40 8.82 -7.70
CA ARG A 106 -12.78 9.24 -6.36
C ARG A 106 -11.64 9.84 -5.55
N LEU A 107 -10.41 9.80 -6.06
CA LEU A 107 -9.25 10.34 -5.36
C LEU A 107 -9.28 11.87 -5.37
N THR A 108 -8.95 12.48 -4.22
CA THR A 108 -8.68 13.93 -4.18
C THR A 108 -7.36 14.22 -4.91
N PRO A 109 -7.13 15.46 -5.37
CA PRO A 109 -5.89 15.82 -6.06
C PRO A 109 -4.60 15.48 -5.31
N ASP A 110 -4.61 15.56 -3.97
CA ASP A 110 -3.45 15.26 -3.11
C ASP A 110 -3.62 13.94 -2.35
N ALA A 111 -4.40 13.00 -2.88
CA ALA A 111 -4.64 11.73 -2.23
C ALA A 111 -3.34 10.99 -1.94
N LEU A 112 -3.36 10.15 -0.90
CA LEU A 112 -2.27 9.26 -0.53
C LEU A 112 -2.70 7.81 -0.71
N LEU A 113 -1.96 7.07 -1.50
CA LEU A 113 -2.01 5.61 -1.60
C LEU A 113 -0.83 5.03 -0.81
N TRP A 114 -1.08 4.52 0.39
CA TRP A 114 -0.02 4.00 1.26
C TRP A 114 -0.06 2.48 1.38
N PHE A 115 0.93 1.83 0.79
CA PHE A 115 1.09 0.38 0.83
C PHE A 115 1.90 -0.02 2.06
N ARG A 116 1.22 -0.38 3.15
CA ARG A 116 1.83 -0.92 4.37
C ARG A 116 2.01 -2.43 4.22
N THR A 117 2.91 -2.78 3.36
CA THR A 117 3.20 -4.14 2.88
C THR A 117 4.71 -4.32 2.78
N CYS A 118 5.17 -5.56 2.86
CA CYS A 118 6.59 -5.86 2.76
C CYS A 118 7.14 -5.49 1.38
N GLU A 119 8.31 -4.87 1.33
CA GLU A 119 9.20 -4.67 0.17
C GLU A 119 8.52 -4.23 -1.15
N THR A 120 7.30 -3.68 -1.09
CA THR A 120 6.53 -3.34 -2.30
C THR A 120 7.21 -2.27 -3.14
N LEU A 121 7.88 -1.27 -2.53
CA LEU A 121 8.62 -0.23 -3.26
C LEU A 121 10.10 -0.57 -3.45
N GLY A 122 10.56 -1.76 -3.03
CA GLY A 122 11.91 -2.24 -3.26
C GLY A 122 12.14 -2.70 -4.69
N ALA A 123 13.41 -2.76 -5.08
CA ALA A 123 13.88 -3.14 -6.41
C ALA A 123 13.37 -2.21 -7.53
N ARG A 124 13.83 -2.46 -8.77
CA ARG A 124 13.39 -1.68 -9.95
C ARG A 124 11.89 -1.79 -10.18
N SER A 125 11.34 -2.98 -10.02
CA SER A 125 9.90 -3.23 -10.19
C SER A 125 9.04 -2.47 -9.18
N GLY A 126 9.52 -2.27 -7.94
CA GLY A 126 8.82 -1.47 -6.93
C GLY A 126 8.86 0.02 -7.26
N GLN A 127 9.99 0.52 -7.74
CA GLN A 127 10.11 1.90 -8.24
C GLN A 127 9.18 2.16 -9.43
N ASP A 128 9.15 1.23 -10.40
CA ASP A 128 8.27 1.33 -11.57
C ASP A 128 6.79 1.27 -11.18
N PHE A 129 6.43 0.45 -10.20
CA PHE A 129 5.08 0.38 -9.67
C PHE A 129 4.66 1.70 -9.01
N ALA A 130 5.50 2.26 -8.14
CA ALA A 130 5.21 3.52 -7.46
C ALA A 130 5.02 4.66 -8.46
N ARG A 131 5.94 4.81 -9.42
CA ARG A 131 5.88 5.84 -10.46
C ARG A 131 4.64 5.70 -11.33
N ALA A 132 4.39 4.49 -11.87
CA ALA A 132 3.24 4.25 -12.74
C ALA A 132 1.91 4.56 -12.04
N LEU A 133 1.77 4.18 -10.75
CA LEU A 133 0.57 4.50 -9.98
C LEU A 133 0.46 5.99 -9.69
N ALA A 134 1.53 6.66 -9.26
CA ALA A 134 1.52 8.07 -8.97
C ALA A 134 1.11 8.88 -10.21
N ASP A 135 1.75 8.62 -11.35
CA ASP A 135 1.48 9.32 -12.60
C ASP A 135 0.05 9.05 -13.12
N ALA A 136 -0.41 7.79 -13.05
CA ALA A 136 -1.75 7.45 -13.52
C ALA A 136 -2.87 7.99 -12.62
N THR A 137 -2.66 8.02 -11.30
CA THR A 137 -3.72 8.40 -10.35
C THR A 137 -3.72 9.86 -9.95
N GLY A 138 -2.60 10.56 -10.14
CA GLY A 138 -2.39 11.91 -9.61
C GLY A 138 -2.19 11.92 -8.08
N ALA A 139 -2.13 10.76 -7.44
CA ALA A 139 -1.98 10.61 -6.00
C ALA A 139 -0.51 10.42 -5.61
N ARG A 140 -0.18 10.74 -4.36
CA ARG A 140 1.08 10.33 -3.75
C ARG A 140 1.05 8.83 -3.48
N VAL A 141 2.14 8.13 -3.76
CA VAL A 141 2.29 6.70 -3.53
C VAL A 141 3.38 6.46 -2.50
N ALA A 142 3.02 5.84 -1.38
CA ALA A 142 3.96 5.52 -0.30
C ALA A 142 4.01 4.02 -0.02
N GLY A 143 5.15 3.54 0.46
CA GLY A 143 5.36 2.14 0.84
C GLY A 143 6.78 1.89 1.30
N HIS A 144 7.13 0.62 1.43
CA HIS A 144 8.34 0.17 2.10
C HIS A 144 9.23 -0.67 1.18
N THR A 145 10.56 -0.59 1.41
CA THR A 145 11.57 -1.38 0.69
C THR A 145 12.06 -2.60 1.50
N TYR A 146 11.68 -2.70 2.77
CA TYR A 146 12.02 -3.79 3.71
C TYR A 146 10.85 -4.74 3.98
N VAL A 147 11.14 -5.92 4.52
CA VAL A 147 10.12 -6.78 5.15
C VAL A 147 9.67 -6.12 6.45
N ILE A 148 8.40 -5.73 6.54
CA ILE A 148 7.87 -4.96 7.66
C ILE A 148 7.17 -5.86 8.71
N GLY A 149 7.23 -5.40 9.95
CA GLY A 149 6.54 -5.97 11.11
C GLY A 149 6.05 -4.86 12.02
N PHE A 150 6.48 -4.88 13.29
CA PHE A 150 6.27 -3.74 14.20
C PHE A 150 7.02 -2.51 13.70
N PHE A 151 8.31 -2.67 13.37
CA PHE A 151 9.07 -1.67 12.63
C PHE A 151 8.77 -1.78 11.15
N GLN A 152 8.70 -0.63 10.47
CA GLN A 152 8.36 -0.49 9.07
C GLN A 152 9.39 0.45 8.43
N SER A 153 10.48 -0.14 7.95
CA SER A 153 11.65 0.57 7.42
C SER A 153 11.57 0.81 5.92
N GLY A 154 12.45 1.65 5.41
CA GLY A 154 12.51 2.00 4.00
C GLY A 154 11.21 2.64 3.52
N LEU A 155 10.60 3.47 4.37
CA LEU A 155 9.42 4.24 3.98
C LEU A 155 9.83 5.30 2.95
N HIS A 156 9.17 5.28 1.80
CA HIS A 156 9.28 6.29 0.76
C HIS A 156 7.92 6.75 0.31
N CYS A 157 7.85 8.00 -0.16
CA CYS A 157 6.64 8.58 -0.74
C CYS A 157 7.02 9.29 -2.05
N LEU A 158 6.34 8.93 -3.14
CA LEU A 158 6.57 9.48 -4.47
C LEU A 158 5.36 10.29 -4.92
N ARG A 159 5.60 11.49 -5.47
CA ARG A 159 4.57 12.34 -6.07
C ARG A 159 4.46 12.08 -7.57
N PRO A 160 3.32 12.42 -8.19
CA PRO A 160 3.19 12.39 -9.66
C PRO A 160 4.29 13.21 -10.33
N GLY A 161 4.86 12.68 -11.41
CA GLY A 161 5.95 13.30 -12.17
C GLY A 161 7.34 13.21 -11.54
N GLU A 162 7.47 12.72 -10.31
CA GLU A 162 8.76 12.54 -9.65
C GLU A 162 9.42 11.20 -10.03
N ASN A 163 10.75 11.17 -9.98
CA ASN A 163 11.51 9.93 -10.04
C ASN A 163 11.84 9.43 -8.62
N PRO A 164 11.87 8.11 -8.39
CA PRO A 164 12.29 7.54 -7.12
C PRO A 164 13.68 8.06 -6.71
N SER A 165 13.78 8.62 -5.51
CA SER A 165 15.02 9.15 -4.95
C SER A 165 15.82 8.11 -4.15
N TRP A 166 15.21 6.95 -3.86
CA TRP A 166 15.87 5.85 -3.14
C TRP A 166 16.55 4.87 -4.09
N SER A 167 17.57 4.18 -3.59
CA SER A 167 18.27 3.16 -4.37
C SER A 167 17.37 1.96 -4.68
N ALA A 168 17.40 1.45 -5.91
CA ALA A 168 16.71 0.21 -6.26
C ALA A 168 17.26 -1.03 -5.53
N THR A 169 18.43 -0.93 -4.88
CA THR A 169 19.00 -1.98 -4.03
C THR A 169 18.70 -1.80 -2.55
N GLU A 170 18.04 -0.68 -2.17
CA GLU A 170 17.69 -0.45 -0.77
C GLU A 170 16.77 -1.57 -0.25
N GLY A 171 17.09 -2.05 0.95
CA GLY A 171 16.36 -3.17 1.57
C GLY A 171 16.70 -4.54 1.02
N LEU A 172 17.44 -4.68 -0.09
CA LEU A 172 17.84 -6.00 -0.60
C LEU A 172 18.94 -6.61 0.25
N SER A 173 18.77 -7.86 0.65
CA SER A 173 19.79 -8.68 1.29
C SER A 173 20.44 -9.68 0.33
N ARG A 174 19.73 -10.01 -0.78
CA ARG A 174 20.22 -10.91 -1.82
C ARG A 174 19.51 -10.64 -3.15
N GLY A 175 20.22 -10.86 -4.26
CA GLY A 175 19.79 -10.57 -5.61
C GLY A 175 20.26 -9.21 -6.10
N THR A 176 19.70 -8.74 -7.22
CA THR A 176 20.00 -7.44 -7.82
C THR A 176 18.73 -6.59 -7.89
N ALA A 177 18.86 -5.33 -8.28
CA ALA A 177 17.71 -4.44 -8.50
C ALA A 177 16.72 -4.99 -9.53
N GLU A 178 17.21 -5.71 -10.54
CA GLU A 178 16.42 -6.30 -11.64
C GLU A 178 15.91 -7.71 -11.30
N ALA A 179 16.66 -8.46 -10.48
CA ALA A 179 16.36 -9.83 -10.06
C ALA A 179 16.49 -9.98 -8.53
N PRO A 180 15.60 -9.35 -7.75
CA PRO A 180 15.65 -9.40 -6.31
C PRO A 180 15.25 -10.79 -5.79
N GLU A 181 15.98 -11.31 -4.78
CA GLU A 181 15.73 -12.62 -4.21
C GLU A 181 15.21 -12.52 -2.77
N ARG A 182 15.81 -11.63 -1.97
CA ARG A 182 15.49 -11.48 -0.54
C ARG A 182 15.68 -10.05 -0.07
N ALA A 183 14.80 -9.60 0.83
CA ALA A 183 14.94 -8.33 1.52
C ALA A 183 15.33 -8.51 2.99
N HIS A 184 15.90 -7.47 3.58
CA HIS A 184 16.14 -7.37 5.01
C HIS A 184 14.83 -7.16 5.78
N TRP A 185 14.80 -7.65 7.01
CA TRP A 185 13.77 -7.30 7.97
C TRP A 185 13.97 -5.88 8.49
N SER A 186 12.87 -5.20 8.73
CA SER A 186 12.86 -3.89 9.40
C SER A 186 13.38 -4.00 10.83
N THR A 187 14.20 -3.03 11.22
CA THR A 187 14.68 -2.83 12.60
C THR A 187 14.48 -1.37 13.00
N ALA A 188 14.66 -1.06 14.27
CA ALA A 188 14.57 0.33 14.75
C ALA A 188 15.63 1.23 14.10
N ASP A 189 16.80 0.66 13.75
CA ASP A 189 17.96 1.40 13.23
C ASP A 189 18.05 1.39 11.70
N SER A 190 17.11 0.72 11.02
CA SER A 190 17.06 0.73 9.55
C SER A 190 16.61 2.09 9.02
N PRO A 191 17.01 2.47 7.78
CA PRO A 191 16.63 3.76 7.21
C PRO A 191 15.11 3.98 7.16
N ASN A 192 14.70 5.24 7.35
CA ASN A 192 13.31 5.68 7.19
C ASN A 192 12.31 4.77 7.91
N THR A 193 12.59 4.47 9.18
CA THR A 193 11.78 3.56 9.98
C THR A 193 10.69 4.30 10.74
N ILE A 194 9.48 3.80 10.59
CA ILE A 194 8.33 4.12 11.44
C ILE A 194 7.88 2.85 12.17
N THR A 195 6.88 2.95 13.03
CA THR A 195 6.24 1.81 13.67
C THR A 195 4.86 1.51 13.07
N CYS A 196 4.34 0.32 13.32
CA CYS A 196 2.97 -0.01 12.93
C CYS A 196 1.92 0.86 13.65
N LEU A 197 2.30 1.59 14.70
CA LEU A 197 1.42 2.52 15.42
C LEU A 197 1.39 3.92 14.79
N ASP A 198 2.32 4.25 13.90
CA ASP A 198 2.33 5.55 13.22
C ASP A 198 1.25 5.60 12.15
N GLY A 199 0.25 6.45 12.38
CA GLY A 199 -0.93 6.59 11.52
C GLY A 199 -0.79 7.66 10.44
N ARG A 200 0.40 8.27 10.30
CA ARG A 200 0.72 9.29 9.29
C ARG A 200 2.14 9.09 8.80
N ILE A 201 2.36 9.45 7.56
CA ILE A 201 3.72 9.57 7.03
C ILE A 201 4.34 10.82 7.68
N PRO A 202 5.56 10.73 8.24
CA PRO A 202 6.24 11.89 8.81
C PRO A 202 6.44 13.00 7.79
N ASP A 203 6.50 14.24 8.27
CA ASP A 203 6.80 15.40 7.41
C ASP A 203 8.21 15.25 6.82
N GLY A 204 8.37 15.55 5.54
CA GLY A 204 9.63 15.41 4.81
C GLY A 204 9.76 14.15 3.93
N PHE A 205 8.73 13.31 3.90
CA PHE A 205 8.61 12.17 2.97
C PHE A 205 7.71 12.49 1.80
#